data_96aee3d53a8347eb03a7a1120649603a
#
_entry.id   96aee3d53a8347eb03a7a1120649603a
#
_cell.length_a   1.000
_cell.length_b   1.000
_cell.length_c   1.000
_cell.angle_alpha   90.00
_cell.angle_beta   90.00
_cell.angle_gamma   90.00
#
_symmetry.space_group_name_H-M   'P 1'
#
loop_
_entity.id
_entity.type
_entity.pdbx_description
1 polymer ?
#
loop_
_entity_poly.entity_id
_entity_poly.type
_entity_poly.pdbx_seq_one_letter_code
_entity_poly.pdbx_strand_id
1 'polypeptide(L)'
;MENQENCSTPVMTTETAGCAAVLKKKLSDETSKKIAAIRIILMILVVFAHNNYNELALPGGGAVFNQSVFGKWVQLLISDGLARGAVPVFFTISAFLLYYKKNSYSVVLKKKAKSIFLPFILWPVVNMLFFAAVKFIADVAHIGFLDGVGNYDFLTWTPKEWFSNFFGYGGDGILYLSHFWFLRDLIILTIISPVLSLLYDKAKVLYVAAIIYIEFVGVYTYFIMPESLFYFSVGMIWAKSDFDIFELAGKIKWYEIIPVFLGLWFILWKFQRFPVTTVTLMAFADFLMLMKFSQILIKNEKVYNTLVYFSTYSFFLYAVHIKILRAIIRTVWIKVLPMTNGFFCLAEYFGVTILMIASGIGLGILLKKICPPLFNILNGR
;
A
#
# COMPACT_ATOMS: atom_id res chain seq x y z
N MET A 1 17.03 -9.14 -80.82
CA MET A 1 15.64 -9.41 -80.42
C MET A 1 15.54 -8.98 -78.97
N GLU A 2 15.39 -7.70 -78.82
CA GLU A 2 15.42 -7.01 -77.48
C GLU A 2 14.02 -6.67 -77.11
N ASN A 3 13.63 -7.08 -75.92
CA ASN A 3 12.41 -6.60 -75.33
C ASN A 3 12.72 -5.42 -74.41
N GLN A 4 12.21 -4.25 -74.74
CA GLN A 4 12.20 -3.07 -73.88
C GLN A 4 11.08 -3.21 -72.85
N GLU A 5 11.45 -3.24 -71.60
CA GLU A 5 10.50 -3.09 -70.48
C GLU A 5 10.22 -1.62 -70.18
N ASN A 6 8.96 -1.26 -70.27
CA ASN A 6 8.45 0.03 -69.89
C ASN A 6 8.45 0.24 -68.35
N CYS A 7 9.21 1.20 -67.91
CA CYS A 7 9.21 1.70 -66.55
C CYS A 7 8.03 2.67 -66.34
N SER A 8 6.96 2.20 -65.73
CA SER A 8 5.84 3.08 -65.29
C SER A 8 6.06 3.42 -63.81
N THR A 9 6.29 4.68 -63.52
CA THR A 9 6.33 5.32 -62.20
C THR A 9 4.99 5.19 -61.48
N PRO A 10 4.95 4.72 -60.21
CA PRO A 10 3.73 4.80 -59.44
C PRO A 10 3.53 6.21 -58.88
N VAL A 11 2.35 6.73 -59.12
CA VAL A 11 1.81 7.95 -58.54
C VAL A 11 1.71 7.78 -56.99
N MET A 12 2.40 8.64 -56.27
CA MET A 12 2.23 8.76 -54.81
C MET A 12 0.82 9.27 -54.48
N THR A 13 -0.04 8.37 -54.03
CA THR A 13 -1.27 8.78 -53.36
C THR A 13 -0.96 9.09 -51.88
N THR A 14 -1.06 10.36 -51.54
CA THR A 14 -1.08 10.90 -50.18
C THR A 14 -2.39 10.52 -49.48
N GLU A 15 -2.43 9.36 -48.86
CA GLU A 15 -3.45 9.03 -47.82
C GLU A 15 -3.01 7.79 -47.02
N THR A 16 -2.23 8.00 -45.97
CA THR A 16 -2.21 7.14 -44.75
C THR A 16 -1.35 7.79 -43.66
N ALA A 17 -1.63 9.04 -43.34
CA ALA A 17 -1.20 9.65 -42.11
C ALA A 17 -2.31 9.46 -41.08
N GLY A 18 -2.33 8.34 -40.35
CA GLY A 18 -3.34 8.23 -39.32
C GLY A 18 -3.61 6.81 -38.81
N CYS A 19 -2.63 6.13 -38.36
CA CYS A 19 -2.79 5.11 -37.30
C CYS A 19 -1.41 4.59 -36.89
N ALA A 20 -0.61 5.43 -36.27
CA ALA A 20 0.51 4.94 -35.49
C ALA A 20 -0.12 4.17 -34.31
N ALA A 21 -0.34 2.86 -34.49
CA ALA A 21 -0.67 1.95 -33.43
C ALA A 21 0.39 2.13 -32.35
N VAL A 22 -0.01 2.75 -31.22
CA VAL A 22 0.86 2.92 -30.06
C VAL A 22 1.24 1.54 -29.60
N LEU A 23 2.40 1.08 -30.05
CA LEU A 23 2.96 -0.22 -29.66
C LEU A 23 3.02 -0.23 -28.14
N LYS A 24 2.16 -1.04 -27.52
CA LYS A 24 2.15 -1.26 -26.08
C LYS A 24 3.52 -1.83 -25.73
N LYS A 25 4.38 -1.03 -25.11
CA LYS A 25 5.66 -1.53 -24.62
C LYS A 25 5.37 -2.65 -23.62
N LYS A 26 5.75 -3.89 -23.96
CA LYS A 26 5.55 -5.04 -23.07
C LYS A 26 6.55 -4.91 -21.92
N LEU A 27 6.06 -4.96 -20.68
CA LEU A 27 6.93 -4.99 -19.50
C LEU A 27 7.87 -6.18 -19.59
N SER A 28 9.14 -5.99 -19.20
CA SER A 28 10.07 -7.12 -19.18
C SER A 28 9.55 -8.20 -18.21
N ASP A 29 9.76 -9.45 -18.55
CA ASP A 29 9.32 -10.56 -17.71
C ASP A 29 9.94 -10.48 -16.31
N GLU A 30 11.21 -10.11 -16.25
CA GLU A 30 11.94 -9.93 -14.99
C GLU A 30 11.35 -8.82 -14.12
N THR A 31 11.07 -7.63 -14.67
CA THR A 31 10.42 -6.52 -13.94
C THR A 31 9.05 -6.94 -13.45
N SER A 32 8.27 -7.64 -14.26
CA SER A 32 6.95 -8.16 -13.86
C SER A 32 7.07 -9.15 -12.70
N LYS A 33 8.05 -10.04 -12.71
CA LYS A 33 8.33 -11.00 -11.64
C LYS A 33 8.73 -10.31 -10.34
N LYS A 34 9.63 -9.32 -10.39
CA LYS A 34 10.03 -8.54 -9.21
C LYS A 34 8.82 -7.85 -8.57
N ILE A 35 7.99 -7.19 -9.36
CA ILE A 35 6.76 -6.53 -8.90
C ILE A 35 5.77 -7.54 -8.30
N ALA A 36 5.61 -8.72 -8.90
CA ALA A 36 4.69 -9.73 -8.39
C ALA A 36 5.16 -10.31 -7.06
N ALA A 37 6.44 -10.61 -6.92
CA ALA A 37 7.02 -11.22 -5.72
C ALA A 37 7.00 -10.29 -4.51
N ILE A 38 7.31 -8.99 -4.70
CA ILE A 38 7.44 -8.06 -3.58
C ILE A 38 6.10 -7.74 -2.88
N ARG A 39 4.96 -7.83 -3.58
CA ARG A 39 3.65 -7.36 -3.08
C ARG A 39 3.26 -7.94 -1.74
N ILE A 40 3.43 -9.25 -1.53
CA ILE A 40 3.05 -9.87 -0.26
C ILE A 40 4.01 -9.48 0.86
N ILE A 41 5.29 -9.28 0.55
CA ILE A 41 6.29 -8.80 1.52
C ILE A 41 5.93 -7.40 1.99
N LEU A 42 5.59 -6.50 1.06
CA LEU A 42 5.13 -5.15 1.39
C LEU A 42 3.89 -5.20 2.29
N MET A 43 2.94 -6.10 2.00
CA MET A 43 1.74 -6.23 2.82
C MET A 43 2.06 -6.77 4.22
N ILE A 44 2.97 -7.73 4.35
CA ILE A 44 3.45 -8.22 5.65
C ILE A 44 4.06 -7.07 6.46
N LEU A 45 4.90 -6.25 5.85
CA LEU A 45 5.48 -5.07 6.51
C LEU A 45 4.40 -4.08 6.95
N VAL A 46 3.38 -3.83 6.13
CA VAL A 46 2.22 -2.98 6.50
C VAL A 46 1.49 -3.54 7.72
N VAL A 47 1.31 -4.86 7.83
CA VAL A 47 0.69 -5.47 9.02
C VAL A 47 1.56 -5.25 10.25
N PHE A 48 2.88 -5.39 10.16
CA PHE A 48 3.82 -5.07 11.24
C PHE A 48 3.75 -3.59 11.64
N ALA A 49 3.67 -2.66 10.68
CA ALA A 49 3.54 -1.23 10.96
C ALA A 49 2.30 -0.91 11.80
N HIS A 50 1.20 -1.65 11.59
CA HIS A 50 -0.06 -1.42 12.26
C HIS A 50 -0.25 -2.23 13.55
N ASN A 51 0.67 -3.11 13.94
CA ASN A 51 0.63 -3.76 15.26
C ASN A 51 1.58 -3.08 16.25
N ASN A 52 1.61 -1.76 16.23
CA ASN A 52 2.44 -0.95 17.10
C ASN A 52 1.81 -0.78 18.49
N TYR A 53 2.63 -0.78 19.57
CA TYR A 53 2.16 -0.62 20.97
C TYR A 53 1.66 0.79 21.30
N ASN A 54 2.11 1.81 20.59
CA ASN A 54 1.70 3.19 20.85
C ASN A 54 0.19 3.43 20.67
N GLU A 55 -0.49 2.50 19.99
CA GLU A 55 -1.94 2.53 19.78
C GLU A 55 -2.73 1.64 20.77
N LEU A 56 -2.09 1.12 21.82
CA LEU A 56 -2.74 0.28 22.82
C LEU A 56 -3.50 1.10 23.87
N ALA A 57 -4.73 1.47 23.52
CA ALA A 57 -5.75 1.66 24.54
C ALA A 57 -6.32 0.27 24.90
N LEU A 58 -6.10 -0.19 26.13
CA LEU A 58 -6.80 -1.36 26.63
C LEU A 58 -8.28 -1.05 26.84
N PRO A 59 -9.20 -2.00 26.57
CA PRO A 59 -10.57 -1.89 27.05
C PRO A 59 -10.56 -1.70 28.56
N GLY A 60 -11.05 -0.56 29.07
CA GLY A 60 -11.07 -0.26 30.49
C GLY A 60 -10.09 0.81 30.97
N GLY A 61 -9.33 1.44 30.09
CA GLY A 61 -8.52 2.62 30.40
C GLY A 61 -7.36 2.35 31.37
N GLY A 62 -6.17 2.19 30.86
CA GLY A 62 -4.94 2.25 31.65
C GLY A 62 -4.32 0.92 32.02
N ALA A 63 -3.54 0.36 31.13
CA ALA A 63 -2.37 -0.41 31.51
C ALA A 63 -1.22 0.05 30.62
N VAL A 64 -0.33 0.79 31.21
CA VAL A 64 0.97 1.03 30.60
C VAL A 64 1.68 -0.30 30.55
N PHE A 65 1.82 -0.87 29.36
CA PHE A 65 2.65 -2.08 29.20
C PHE A 65 4.08 -1.73 29.60
N ASN A 66 4.66 -2.54 30.44
CA ASN A 66 6.07 -2.46 30.79
C ASN A 66 6.91 -3.00 29.61
N GLN A 67 6.93 -2.22 28.53
CA GLN A 67 7.70 -2.55 27.35
C GLN A 67 9.19 -2.41 27.68
N SER A 68 9.96 -3.48 27.44
CA SER A 68 11.42 -3.41 27.60
C SER A 68 12.05 -2.47 26.57
N VAL A 69 13.20 -1.88 26.91
CA VAL A 69 13.98 -1.04 25.96
C VAL A 69 14.27 -1.82 24.67
N PHE A 70 14.63 -3.09 24.80
CA PHE A 70 14.84 -3.97 23.65
C PHE A 70 13.59 -4.16 22.78
N GLY A 71 12.41 -4.37 23.41
CA GLY A 71 11.15 -4.48 22.68
C GLY A 71 10.80 -3.20 21.91
N LYS A 72 11.06 -2.03 22.50
CA LYS A 72 10.90 -0.74 21.80
C LYS A 72 11.84 -0.62 20.60
N TRP A 73 13.06 -1.08 20.71
CA TRP A 73 14.03 -1.06 19.61
C TRP A 73 13.59 -1.96 18.46
N VAL A 74 13.18 -3.17 18.76
CA VAL A 74 12.70 -4.13 17.74
C VAL A 74 11.50 -3.55 17.01
N GLN A 75 10.55 -2.99 17.73
CA GLN A 75 9.36 -2.40 17.15
C GLN A 75 9.67 -1.16 16.29
N LEU A 76 10.50 -0.24 16.80
CA LEU A 76 10.94 0.91 16.06
C LEU A 76 11.70 0.51 14.77
N LEU A 77 12.53 -0.54 14.85
CA LEU A 77 13.26 -1.03 13.67
C LEU A 77 12.33 -1.64 12.62
N ILE A 78 11.34 -2.40 13.03
CA ILE A 78 10.45 -3.11 12.09
C ILE A 78 9.31 -2.21 11.65
N SER A 79 8.51 -1.67 12.60
CA SER A 79 7.28 -0.93 12.27
C SER A 79 7.55 0.48 11.75
N ASP A 80 8.48 1.19 12.36
CA ASP A 80 8.82 2.57 12.01
C ASP A 80 10.05 2.67 11.10
N GLY A 81 10.82 1.59 10.97
CA GLY A 81 11.97 1.47 10.06
C GLY A 81 11.60 0.73 8.78
N LEU A 82 11.77 -0.59 8.78
CA LEU A 82 11.63 -1.46 7.58
C LEU A 82 10.24 -1.43 6.92
N ALA A 83 9.19 -1.12 7.68
CA ALA A 83 7.85 -1.04 7.11
C ALA A 83 7.54 0.32 6.46
N ARG A 84 8.34 1.35 6.70
CA ARG A 84 8.14 2.70 6.15
C ARG A 84 8.20 2.73 4.63
N GLY A 85 9.09 1.97 4.01
CA GLY A 85 9.22 1.93 2.56
C GLY A 85 8.10 1.15 1.85
N ALA A 86 7.25 0.41 2.57
CA ALA A 86 6.24 -0.43 1.95
C ALA A 86 5.20 0.37 1.15
N VAL A 87 4.65 1.42 1.73
CA VAL A 87 3.67 2.31 1.07
C VAL A 87 4.32 3.09 -0.09
N PRO A 88 5.50 3.71 0.07
CA PRO A 88 6.32 4.24 -1.02
C PRO A 88 6.45 3.31 -2.23
N VAL A 89 6.83 2.06 -2.00
CA VAL A 89 6.95 1.07 -3.08
C VAL A 89 5.60 0.82 -3.76
N PHE A 90 4.50 0.73 -3.02
CA PHE A 90 3.16 0.55 -3.60
C PHE A 90 2.75 1.73 -4.49
N PHE A 91 2.95 2.98 -4.07
CA PHE A 91 2.66 4.16 -4.90
C PHE A 91 3.52 4.19 -6.16
N THR A 92 4.83 3.97 -6.00
CA THR A 92 5.79 3.96 -7.12
C THR A 92 5.43 2.91 -8.17
N ILE A 93 5.17 1.65 -7.75
CA ILE A 93 4.77 0.58 -8.66
C ILE A 93 3.42 0.87 -9.32
N SER A 94 2.47 1.42 -8.57
CA SER A 94 1.12 1.74 -9.09
C SER A 94 1.17 2.80 -10.17
N ALA A 95 1.94 3.87 -9.97
CA ALA A 95 2.17 4.91 -10.94
C ALA A 95 2.98 4.41 -12.14
N PHE A 96 4.07 3.66 -11.89
CA PHE A 96 4.86 3.06 -12.97
C PHE A 96 3.98 2.23 -13.91
N LEU A 97 3.17 1.31 -13.38
CA LEU A 97 2.28 0.48 -14.19
C LEU A 97 1.17 1.27 -14.89
N LEU A 98 0.74 2.39 -14.30
CA LEU A 98 -0.25 3.28 -14.88
C LEU A 98 0.28 3.94 -16.16
N TYR A 99 1.44 4.56 -16.09
CA TYR A 99 2.03 5.30 -17.19
C TYR A 99 2.74 4.41 -18.23
N TYR A 100 3.34 3.32 -17.77
CA TYR A 100 4.06 2.38 -18.64
C TYR A 100 3.15 1.73 -19.69
N LYS A 101 1.92 1.36 -19.31
CA LYS A 101 0.98 0.61 -20.17
C LYS A 101 0.34 1.46 -21.27
N LYS A 102 0.53 2.77 -21.29
CA LYS A 102 0.01 3.71 -22.31
C LYS A 102 -1.46 3.43 -22.72
N ASN A 103 -2.31 3.04 -21.75
CA ASN A 103 -3.74 2.89 -22.03
C ASN A 103 -4.40 4.27 -22.15
N SER A 104 -5.51 4.36 -22.93
CA SER A 104 -6.30 5.58 -22.93
C SER A 104 -6.85 5.87 -21.51
N TYR A 105 -6.97 7.14 -21.17
CA TYR A 105 -7.36 7.58 -19.83
C TYR A 105 -8.73 7.02 -19.40
N SER A 106 -9.70 6.99 -20.31
CA SER A 106 -11.02 6.41 -20.04
C SER A 106 -10.95 4.91 -19.69
N VAL A 107 -10.11 4.14 -20.37
CA VAL A 107 -9.86 2.72 -20.06
C VAL A 107 -9.20 2.57 -18.69
N VAL A 108 -8.27 3.45 -18.35
CA VAL A 108 -7.64 3.47 -17.03
C VAL A 108 -8.67 3.73 -15.94
N LEU A 109 -9.49 4.77 -16.08
CA LEU A 109 -10.52 5.09 -15.08
C LEU A 109 -11.52 3.95 -14.88
N LYS A 110 -12.04 3.36 -15.97
CA LYS A 110 -12.95 2.21 -15.87
C LYS A 110 -12.33 1.02 -15.14
N LYS A 111 -11.07 0.69 -15.43
CA LYS A 111 -10.34 -0.38 -14.74
C LYS A 111 -10.12 -0.06 -13.26
N LYS A 112 -9.72 1.18 -12.94
CA LYS A 112 -9.46 1.62 -11.56
C LYS A 112 -10.74 1.78 -10.76
N ALA A 113 -11.84 2.18 -11.38
CA ALA A 113 -13.17 2.18 -10.75
C ALA A 113 -13.54 0.77 -10.25
N LYS A 114 -13.32 -0.26 -11.04
CA LYS A 114 -13.58 -1.64 -10.63
C LYS A 114 -12.55 -2.16 -9.63
N SER A 115 -11.27 -1.90 -9.86
CA SER A 115 -10.18 -2.57 -9.11
C SER A 115 -9.79 -1.87 -7.81
N ILE A 116 -10.13 -0.60 -7.62
CA ILE A 116 -9.76 0.18 -6.43
C ILE A 116 -10.97 0.87 -5.82
N PHE A 117 -11.74 1.65 -6.62
CA PHE A 117 -12.83 2.45 -6.08
C PHE A 117 -13.98 1.57 -5.55
N LEU A 118 -14.38 0.54 -6.27
CA LEU A 118 -15.43 -0.37 -5.81
C LEU A 118 -15.05 -1.06 -4.48
N PRO A 119 -13.88 -1.69 -4.32
CA PRO A 119 -13.44 -2.19 -3.02
C PRO A 119 -13.30 -1.10 -1.95
N PHE A 120 -12.87 0.10 -2.30
CA PHE A 120 -12.77 1.23 -1.38
C PHE A 120 -14.12 1.58 -0.73
N ILE A 121 -15.22 1.46 -1.47
CA ILE A 121 -16.58 1.68 -0.96
C ILE A 121 -17.13 0.44 -0.25
N LEU A 122 -16.90 -0.75 -0.79
CA LEU A 122 -17.50 -1.98 -0.25
C LEU A 122 -16.92 -2.39 1.11
N TRP A 123 -15.62 -2.25 1.33
CA TRP A 123 -15.00 -2.71 2.56
C TRP A 123 -15.45 -1.97 3.83
N PRO A 124 -15.65 -0.63 3.86
CA PRO A 124 -16.30 0.03 4.98
C PRO A 124 -17.67 -0.56 5.29
N VAL A 125 -18.51 -0.82 4.27
CA VAL A 125 -19.82 -1.42 4.44
C VAL A 125 -19.72 -2.84 5.02
N VAL A 126 -18.82 -3.67 4.49
CA VAL A 126 -18.56 -5.03 5.03
C VAL A 126 -18.13 -4.97 6.49
N ASN A 127 -17.26 -4.02 6.86
CA ASN A 127 -16.84 -3.83 8.24
C ASN A 127 -18.00 -3.39 9.15
N MET A 128 -18.82 -2.43 8.70
CA MET A 128 -20.00 -1.98 9.46
C MET A 128 -20.98 -3.14 9.71
N LEU A 129 -21.29 -3.91 8.68
CA LEU A 129 -22.16 -5.08 8.80
C LEU A 129 -21.58 -6.15 9.72
N PHE A 130 -20.26 -6.38 9.63
CA PHE A 130 -19.59 -7.33 10.51
C PHE A 130 -19.69 -6.91 11.98
N PHE A 131 -19.36 -5.65 12.31
CA PHE A 131 -19.44 -5.18 13.70
C PHE A 131 -20.87 -5.04 14.23
N ALA A 132 -21.82 -4.73 13.35
CA ALA A 132 -23.25 -4.77 13.71
C ALA A 132 -23.71 -6.20 14.03
N ALA A 133 -23.28 -7.20 13.24
CA ALA A 133 -23.59 -8.61 13.52
C ALA A 133 -22.94 -9.07 14.84
N VAL A 134 -21.69 -8.68 15.11
CA VAL A 134 -21.01 -8.97 16.38
C VAL A 134 -21.77 -8.38 17.57
N LYS A 135 -22.20 -7.12 17.45
CA LYS A 135 -22.99 -6.44 18.50
C LYS A 135 -24.33 -7.13 18.70
N PHE A 136 -25.05 -7.45 17.62
CA PHE A 136 -26.32 -8.15 17.69
C PHE A 136 -26.20 -9.51 18.42
N ILE A 137 -25.16 -10.28 18.06
CA ILE A 137 -24.91 -11.58 18.72
C ILE A 137 -24.57 -11.37 20.20
N ALA A 138 -23.75 -10.37 20.54
CA ALA A 138 -23.43 -10.06 21.93
C ALA A 138 -24.66 -9.71 22.74
N ASP A 139 -25.56 -8.88 22.21
CA ASP A 139 -26.79 -8.45 22.88
C ASP A 139 -27.78 -9.61 23.08
N VAL A 140 -28.01 -10.42 22.03
CA VAL A 140 -28.98 -11.55 22.06
C VAL A 140 -28.47 -12.69 22.94
N ALA A 141 -27.19 -13.04 22.84
CA ALA A 141 -26.61 -14.15 23.58
C ALA A 141 -26.04 -13.76 24.95
N HIS A 142 -26.14 -12.47 25.33
CA HIS A 142 -25.57 -11.91 26.58
C HIS A 142 -24.08 -12.23 26.77
N ILE A 143 -23.30 -12.17 25.70
CA ILE A 143 -21.88 -12.48 25.72
C ILE A 143 -21.10 -11.22 26.06
N GLY A 144 -20.94 -10.91 27.38
CA GLY A 144 -20.21 -9.73 27.84
C GLY A 144 -18.74 -9.62 27.38
N PHE A 145 -18.17 -10.70 26.91
CA PHE A 145 -16.85 -10.72 26.26
C PHE A 145 -16.81 -9.89 24.96
N LEU A 146 -17.92 -9.82 24.23
CA LEU A 146 -18.04 -9.08 22.97
C LEU A 146 -18.55 -7.65 23.16
N ASP A 147 -18.91 -7.28 24.42
CA ASP A 147 -19.29 -5.91 24.74
C ASP A 147 -18.13 -4.95 24.42
N GLY A 148 -18.42 -3.92 23.65
CA GLY A 148 -17.43 -2.95 23.16
C GLY A 148 -16.65 -3.36 21.90
N VAL A 149 -16.83 -4.59 21.39
CA VAL A 149 -16.24 -4.98 20.08
C VAL A 149 -17.11 -4.55 18.92
N GLY A 150 -18.45 -4.72 19.03
CA GLY A 150 -19.41 -4.33 17.99
C GLY A 150 -20.06 -2.99 18.28
N ASN A 151 -20.58 -2.32 17.25
CA ASN A 151 -21.36 -1.10 17.38
C ASN A 151 -22.37 -0.92 16.24
N TYR A 152 -23.30 -0.01 16.45
CA TYR A 152 -24.29 0.45 15.47
C TYR A 152 -24.15 1.94 15.14
N ASP A 153 -23.01 2.57 15.43
CA ASP A 153 -22.81 4.02 15.33
C ASP A 153 -23.20 4.59 13.97
N PHE A 154 -22.94 3.82 12.89
CA PHE A 154 -23.28 4.22 11.54
C PHE A 154 -24.79 4.44 11.31
N LEU A 155 -25.67 3.89 12.14
CA LEU A 155 -27.11 4.10 12.02
C LEU A 155 -27.55 5.51 12.42
N THR A 156 -26.72 6.20 13.21
CA THR A 156 -27.00 7.56 13.69
C THR A 156 -26.26 8.63 12.89
N TRP A 157 -25.44 8.25 11.93
CA TRP A 157 -24.65 9.20 11.16
C TRP A 157 -25.49 10.10 10.26
N THR A 158 -25.21 11.38 10.31
CA THR A 158 -25.71 12.36 9.36
C THR A 158 -25.09 12.15 7.96
N PRO A 159 -25.68 12.67 6.88
CA PRO A 159 -25.07 12.62 5.55
C PRO A 159 -23.63 13.17 5.49
N LYS A 160 -23.32 14.19 6.30
CA LYS A 160 -21.98 14.76 6.41
C LYS A 160 -21.01 13.77 7.04
N GLU A 161 -21.42 13.07 8.09
CA GLU A 161 -20.60 12.04 8.75
C GLU A 161 -20.39 10.82 7.86
N TRP A 162 -21.42 10.39 7.11
CA TRP A 162 -21.25 9.37 6.09
C TRP A 162 -20.16 9.75 5.09
N PHE A 163 -20.24 10.97 4.55
CA PHE A 163 -19.24 11.44 3.59
C PHE A 163 -17.84 11.54 4.23
N SER A 164 -17.74 12.08 5.46
CA SER A 164 -16.49 12.19 6.19
C SER A 164 -15.86 10.83 6.46
N ASN A 165 -16.61 9.87 6.96
CA ASN A 165 -16.11 8.53 7.28
C ASN A 165 -15.64 7.74 6.04
N PHE A 166 -16.24 8.00 4.86
CA PHE A 166 -15.81 7.34 3.63
C PHE A 166 -14.64 8.05 2.95
N PHE A 167 -14.59 9.38 2.96
CA PHE A 167 -13.63 10.15 2.17
C PHE A 167 -12.60 10.92 3.01
N GLY A 168 -12.74 10.93 4.33
CA GLY A 168 -11.85 11.66 5.22
C GLY A 168 -12.04 13.17 5.14
N TYR A 169 -13.27 13.64 4.90
CA TYR A 169 -13.61 15.04 4.74
C TYR A 169 -14.39 15.57 5.93
N GLY A 170 -13.93 16.69 6.50
CA GLY A 170 -14.60 17.37 7.63
C GLY A 170 -14.31 16.70 8.97
N GLY A 171 -14.25 17.46 10.05
CA GLY A 171 -13.84 16.98 11.36
C GLY A 171 -12.36 16.60 11.38
N ASP A 172 -12.05 15.46 11.94
CA ASP A 172 -10.67 15.00 12.12
C ASP A 172 -10.01 14.44 10.86
N GLY A 173 -10.71 14.44 9.70
CA GLY A 173 -10.18 13.91 8.43
C GLY A 173 -9.90 12.42 8.43
N ILE A 174 -10.38 11.67 9.42
CA ILE A 174 -10.11 10.26 9.62
C ILE A 174 -11.17 9.43 8.89
N LEU A 175 -10.73 8.55 8.00
CA LEU A 175 -11.62 7.56 7.39
C LEU A 175 -12.07 6.53 8.43
N TYR A 176 -13.28 5.97 8.25
CA TYR A 176 -13.78 4.85 9.05
C TYR A 176 -12.81 3.66 9.05
N LEU A 177 -12.26 3.32 7.88
CA LEU A 177 -11.09 2.45 7.75
C LEU A 177 -9.86 3.33 7.59
N SER A 178 -9.21 3.70 8.69
CA SER A 178 -8.11 4.68 8.69
C SER A 178 -7.01 4.34 7.67
N HIS A 179 -6.63 3.07 7.54
CA HIS A 179 -5.61 2.63 6.58
C HIS A 179 -6.01 2.80 5.10
N PHE A 180 -7.30 3.04 4.80
CA PHE A 180 -7.76 3.27 3.42
C PHE A 180 -7.36 4.64 2.86
N TRP A 181 -6.70 5.49 3.65
CA TRP A 181 -6.08 6.72 3.14
C TRP A 181 -5.18 6.45 1.92
N PHE A 182 -4.45 5.32 1.92
CA PHE A 182 -3.63 4.90 0.77
C PHE A 182 -4.48 4.69 -0.50
N LEU A 183 -5.62 4.02 -0.42
CA LEU A 183 -6.51 3.82 -1.58
C LEU A 183 -7.14 5.13 -2.04
N ARG A 184 -7.57 5.99 -1.10
CA ARG A 184 -8.09 7.32 -1.40
C ARG A 184 -7.09 8.13 -2.20
N ASP A 185 -5.87 8.24 -1.71
CA ASP A 185 -4.81 9.00 -2.37
C ASP A 185 -4.48 8.40 -3.74
N LEU A 186 -4.43 7.08 -3.86
CA LEU A 186 -4.20 6.41 -5.13
C LEU A 186 -5.32 6.65 -6.15
N ILE A 187 -6.59 6.74 -5.69
CA ILE A 187 -7.73 7.11 -6.55
C ILE A 187 -7.56 8.55 -7.04
N ILE A 188 -7.32 9.50 -6.13
CA ILE A 188 -7.15 10.91 -6.47
C ILE A 188 -5.98 11.11 -7.43
N LEU A 189 -4.81 10.54 -7.11
CA LEU A 189 -3.61 10.61 -7.96
C LEU A 189 -3.83 9.97 -9.34
N THR A 190 -4.63 8.90 -9.41
CA THR A 190 -5.03 8.31 -10.70
C THR A 190 -5.91 9.27 -11.51
N ILE A 191 -6.85 9.97 -10.85
CA ILE A 191 -7.72 10.95 -11.51
C ILE A 191 -6.91 12.13 -12.04
N ILE A 192 -6.01 12.69 -11.23
CA ILE A 192 -5.19 13.84 -11.64
C ILE A 192 -3.94 13.47 -12.45
N SER A 193 -3.73 12.16 -12.71
CA SER A 193 -2.53 11.67 -13.40
C SER A 193 -2.22 12.35 -14.75
N PRO A 194 -3.21 12.74 -15.60
CA PRO A 194 -2.90 13.48 -16.83
C PRO A 194 -2.30 14.87 -16.57
N VAL A 195 -2.78 15.53 -15.49
CA VAL A 195 -2.29 16.86 -15.09
C VAL A 195 -0.85 16.75 -14.59
N LEU A 196 -0.56 15.77 -13.73
CA LEU A 196 0.81 15.51 -13.23
C LEU A 196 1.76 15.23 -14.40
N SER A 197 1.31 14.42 -15.37
CA SER A 197 2.07 14.10 -16.57
C SER A 197 2.36 15.38 -17.39
N LEU A 198 1.36 16.22 -17.59
CA LEU A 198 1.50 17.47 -18.36
C LEU A 198 2.47 18.46 -17.67
N LEU A 199 2.35 18.62 -16.36
CA LEU A 199 3.24 19.48 -15.57
C LEU A 199 4.69 19.01 -15.67
N TYR A 200 4.92 17.70 -15.50
CA TYR A 200 6.25 17.12 -15.66
C TYR A 200 6.80 17.33 -17.07
N ASP A 201 6.01 17.07 -18.12
CA ASP A 201 6.47 17.19 -19.50
C ASP A 201 6.82 18.63 -19.89
N LYS A 202 6.09 19.64 -19.35
CA LYS A 202 6.33 21.06 -19.62
C LYS A 202 7.50 21.65 -18.82
N ALA A 203 7.71 21.21 -17.57
CA ALA A 203 8.64 21.84 -16.64
C ALA A 203 9.32 20.83 -15.73
N LYS A 204 10.07 19.88 -16.30
CA LYS A 204 10.67 18.73 -15.56
C LYS A 204 11.40 19.13 -14.29
N VAL A 205 12.33 20.10 -14.39
CA VAL A 205 13.17 20.51 -13.25
C VAL A 205 12.30 21.15 -12.16
N LEU A 206 11.40 22.06 -12.54
CA LEU A 206 10.51 22.73 -11.60
C LEU A 206 9.56 21.74 -10.93
N TYR A 207 9.02 20.79 -11.69
CA TYR A 207 8.16 19.73 -11.15
C TYR A 207 8.89 18.90 -10.11
N VAL A 208 10.10 18.41 -10.43
CA VAL A 208 10.91 17.62 -9.51
C VAL A 208 11.27 18.41 -8.26
N ALA A 209 11.68 19.68 -8.42
CA ALA A 209 11.95 20.55 -7.28
C ALA A 209 10.72 20.77 -6.40
N ALA A 210 9.54 20.96 -7.01
CA ALA A 210 8.29 21.14 -6.27
C ALA A 210 7.88 19.91 -5.47
N ILE A 211 7.95 18.71 -6.04
CA ILE A 211 7.58 17.48 -5.30
C ILE A 211 8.56 17.19 -4.16
N ILE A 212 9.85 17.44 -4.36
CA ILE A 212 10.87 17.33 -3.30
C ILE A 212 10.56 18.34 -2.19
N TYR A 213 10.30 19.60 -2.54
CA TYR A 213 9.96 20.64 -1.57
C TYR A 213 8.72 20.28 -0.76
N ILE A 214 7.64 19.82 -1.42
CA ILE A 214 6.38 19.43 -0.78
C ILE A 214 6.63 18.29 0.22
N GLU A 215 7.42 17.28 -0.15
CA GLU A 215 7.74 16.14 0.70
C GLU A 215 8.57 16.55 1.92
N PHE A 216 9.65 17.31 1.73
CA PHE A 216 10.58 17.66 2.82
C PHE A 216 10.07 18.76 3.74
N VAL A 217 9.21 19.65 3.26
CA VAL A 217 8.57 20.69 4.08
C VAL A 217 7.31 20.17 4.77
N GLY A 218 6.74 19.06 4.27
CA GLY A 218 5.55 18.45 4.83
C GLY A 218 4.31 19.31 4.59
N VAL A 219 4.12 19.81 3.36
CA VAL A 219 2.92 20.58 3.00
C VAL A 219 1.71 19.65 2.99
N TYR A 220 1.07 19.54 4.13
CA TYR A 220 -0.15 18.73 4.27
C TYR A 220 -1.31 19.39 3.54
N THR A 221 -1.89 18.65 2.62
CA THR A 221 -3.20 18.98 2.06
C THR A 221 -4.25 18.06 2.66
N TYR A 222 -5.49 18.54 2.78
CA TYR A 222 -6.60 17.71 3.24
C TYR A 222 -6.91 16.52 2.32
N PHE A 223 -6.32 16.48 1.12
CA PHE A 223 -6.70 15.59 0.04
C PHE A 223 -5.69 14.49 -0.25
N ILE A 224 -4.40 14.81 -0.18
CA ILE A 224 -3.31 13.91 -0.60
C ILE A 224 -2.15 14.11 0.37
N MET A 225 -1.59 13.01 0.86
CA MET A 225 -0.37 13.06 1.65
C MET A 225 0.82 13.45 0.76
N PRO A 226 1.77 14.27 1.26
CA PRO A 226 3.00 14.61 0.53
C PRO A 226 3.74 13.38 0.02
N GLU A 227 3.91 12.39 0.88
CA GLU A 227 4.51 11.09 0.57
C GLU A 227 3.83 10.37 -0.61
N SER A 228 2.48 10.40 -0.67
CA SER A 228 1.73 9.80 -1.77
C SER A 228 2.05 10.44 -3.11
N LEU A 229 2.06 11.78 -3.13
CA LEU A 229 2.37 12.55 -4.33
C LEU A 229 3.83 12.33 -4.77
N PHE A 230 4.76 12.34 -3.82
CA PHE A 230 6.18 12.17 -4.10
C PHE A 230 6.46 10.81 -4.74
N TYR A 231 6.09 9.70 -4.09
CA TYR A 231 6.38 8.37 -4.60
C TYR A 231 5.55 7.97 -5.82
N PHE A 232 4.35 8.51 -5.96
CA PHE A 232 3.59 8.37 -7.21
C PHE A 232 4.30 9.09 -8.37
N SER A 233 4.85 10.28 -8.12
CA SER A 233 5.64 11.02 -9.11
C SER A 233 6.95 10.30 -9.46
N VAL A 234 7.63 9.68 -8.49
CA VAL A 234 8.80 8.81 -8.75
C VAL A 234 8.43 7.68 -9.71
N GLY A 235 7.30 7.01 -9.51
CA GLY A 235 6.82 5.96 -10.40
C GLY A 235 6.44 6.46 -11.79
N MET A 236 5.86 7.66 -11.90
CA MET A 236 5.59 8.32 -13.18
C MET A 236 6.88 8.64 -13.92
N ILE A 237 7.86 9.24 -13.23
CA ILE A 237 9.16 9.60 -13.80
C ILE A 237 9.88 8.34 -14.27
N TRP A 238 9.88 7.27 -13.48
CA TRP A 238 10.42 5.98 -13.89
C TRP A 238 9.80 5.46 -15.20
N ALA A 239 8.47 5.49 -15.29
CA ALA A 239 7.77 5.03 -16.51
C ALA A 239 8.07 5.86 -17.76
N LYS A 240 8.42 7.14 -17.59
CA LYS A 240 8.71 8.10 -18.66
C LYS A 240 10.20 8.27 -18.99
N SER A 241 11.08 7.68 -18.17
CA SER A 241 12.52 7.77 -18.30
C SER A 241 13.10 6.45 -18.83
N ASP A 242 14.36 6.50 -19.25
CA ASP A 242 15.10 5.32 -19.69
C ASP A 242 15.81 4.59 -18.53
N PHE A 243 15.78 5.14 -17.32
CA PHE A 243 16.37 4.47 -16.17
C PHE A 243 15.44 3.42 -15.55
N ASP A 244 16.02 2.36 -15.02
CA ASP A 244 15.31 1.31 -14.26
C ASP A 244 15.65 1.44 -12.77
N ILE A 245 14.63 1.64 -11.92
CA ILE A 245 14.79 1.72 -10.46
C ILE A 245 15.38 0.42 -9.89
N PHE A 246 15.03 -0.74 -10.44
CA PHE A 246 15.63 -2.00 -9.99
C PHE A 246 17.13 -2.07 -10.32
N GLU A 247 17.53 -1.58 -11.49
CA GLU A 247 18.95 -1.49 -11.85
C GLU A 247 19.69 -0.52 -10.93
N LEU A 248 19.11 0.66 -10.67
CA LEU A 248 19.65 1.66 -9.76
C LEU A 248 19.85 1.07 -8.35
N ALA A 249 18.80 0.47 -7.79
CA ALA A 249 18.87 -0.19 -6.48
C ALA A 249 19.87 -1.36 -6.47
N GLY A 250 20.03 -2.06 -7.61
CA GLY A 250 21.02 -3.14 -7.78
C GLY A 250 22.46 -2.68 -7.65
N LYS A 251 22.78 -1.47 -8.15
CA LYS A 251 24.13 -0.88 -8.11
C LYS A 251 24.59 -0.54 -6.71
N ILE A 252 23.66 -0.13 -5.82
CA ILE A 252 23.96 0.19 -4.41
C ILE A 252 24.32 -1.10 -3.68
N LYS A 253 25.42 -1.11 -2.95
CA LYS A 253 25.82 -2.28 -2.15
C LYS A 253 25.09 -2.33 -0.81
N TRP A 254 24.87 -3.52 -0.26
CA TRP A 254 24.22 -3.66 1.05
C TRP A 254 25.01 -2.97 2.18
N TYR A 255 26.34 -3.03 2.12
CA TYR A 255 27.21 -2.38 3.09
C TYR A 255 27.22 -0.83 2.97
N GLU A 256 26.67 -0.26 1.92
CA GLU A 256 26.48 1.18 1.74
C GLU A 256 25.14 1.63 2.33
N ILE A 257 24.05 0.93 1.98
CA ILE A 257 22.71 1.36 2.34
C ILE A 257 22.29 0.97 3.76
N ILE A 258 22.72 -0.19 4.27
CA ILE A 258 22.35 -0.65 5.61
C ILE A 258 22.90 0.30 6.70
N PRO A 259 24.18 0.74 6.69
CA PRO A 259 24.65 1.71 7.67
C PRO A 259 23.92 3.05 7.63
N VAL A 260 23.54 3.53 6.43
CA VAL A 260 22.74 4.76 6.29
C VAL A 260 21.37 4.56 6.94
N PHE A 261 20.69 3.48 6.63
CA PHE A 261 19.39 3.15 7.22
C PHE A 261 19.49 3.02 8.75
N LEU A 262 20.46 2.27 9.27
CA LEU A 262 20.65 2.10 10.71
C LEU A 262 21.04 3.40 11.41
N GLY A 263 21.82 4.27 10.76
CA GLY A 263 22.17 5.59 11.27
C GLY A 263 20.95 6.50 11.41
N LEU A 264 20.07 6.53 10.39
CA LEU A 264 18.81 7.26 10.42
C LEU A 264 17.86 6.69 11.47
N TRP A 265 17.75 5.38 11.57
CA TRP A 265 16.97 4.69 12.61
C TRP A 265 17.49 5.03 14.02
N PHE A 266 18.82 5.04 14.23
CA PHE A 266 19.42 5.42 15.50
C PHE A 266 19.11 6.88 15.88
N ILE A 267 19.12 7.79 14.91
CA ILE A 267 18.73 9.20 15.12
C ILE A 267 17.29 9.29 15.59
N LEU A 268 16.35 8.60 14.92
CA LEU A 268 14.94 8.57 15.32
C LEU A 268 14.77 8.00 16.73
N TRP A 269 15.47 6.90 17.03
CA TRP A 269 15.42 6.28 18.34
C TRP A 269 15.95 7.20 19.45
N LYS A 270 17.12 7.82 19.25
CA LYS A 270 17.79 8.63 20.28
C LYS A 270 17.03 9.90 20.60
N PHE A 271 16.53 10.58 19.60
CA PHE A 271 15.89 11.88 19.78
C PHE A 271 14.40 11.78 20.08
N GLN A 272 13.78 10.61 19.90
CA GLN A 272 12.33 10.35 20.08
C GLN A 272 11.44 11.41 19.40
N ARG A 273 11.99 12.11 18.45
CA ARG A 273 11.33 13.05 17.56
C ARG A 273 11.43 12.51 16.15
N PHE A 274 10.36 12.68 15.41
CA PHE A 274 10.29 12.27 14.01
C PHE A 274 10.39 13.51 13.11
N PRO A 275 11.58 14.14 12.95
CA PRO A 275 11.71 15.20 11.97
C PRO A 275 11.31 14.65 10.61
N VAL A 276 10.43 15.35 9.90
CA VAL A 276 9.93 14.94 8.58
C VAL A 276 11.08 14.50 7.69
N THR A 277 12.15 15.29 7.65
CA THR A 277 13.35 15.01 6.87
C THR A 277 13.98 13.64 7.16
N THR A 278 14.14 13.28 8.45
CA THR A 278 14.75 12.00 8.84
C THR A 278 13.85 10.83 8.48
N VAL A 279 12.54 10.98 8.67
CA VAL A 279 11.55 9.96 8.31
C VAL A 279 11.52 9.74 6.80
N THR A 280 11.53 10.82 6.01
CA THR A 280 11.57 10.78 4.55
C THR A 280 12.83 10.11 4.03
N LEU A 281 14.01 10.46 4.57
CA LEU A 281 15.27 9.85 4.18
C LEU A 281 15.32 8.36 4.53
N MET A 282 14.78 7.97 5.70
CA MET A 282 14.71 6.57 6.10
C MET A 282 13.74 5.79 5.21
N ALA A 283 12.57 6.34 4.91
CA ALA A 283 11.60 5.74 3.98
C ALA A 283 12.21 5.55 2.58
N PHE A 284 13.03 6.50 2.13
CA PHE A 284 13.73 6.39 0.85
C PHE A 284 14.83 5.32 0.87
N ALA A 285 15.61 5.23 1.94
CA ALA A 285 16.61 4.17 2.10
C ALA A 285 15.95 2.78 2.13
N ASP A 286 14.85 2.63 2.88
CA ASP A 286 14.08 1.39 2.94
C ASP A 286 13.42 1.07 1.58
N PHE A 287 12.88 2.06 0.89
CA PHE A 287 12.38 1.91 -0.49
C PHE A 287 13.45 1.30 -1.42
N LEU A 288 14.67 1.82 -1.39
CA LEU A 288 15.77 1.28 -2.21
C LEU A 288 16.17 -0.14 -1.77
N MET A 289 16.20 -0.41 -0.45
CA MET A 289 16.46 -1.76 0.07
C MET A 289 15.39 -2.76 -0.39
N LEU A 290 14.11 -2.39 -0.35
CA LEU A 290 13.00 -3.25 -0.80
C LEU A 290 13.06 -3.50 -2.31
N MET A 291 13.37 -2.47 -3.11
CA MET A 291 13.56 -2.63 -4.56
C MET A 291 14.74 -3.55 -4.87
N LYS A 292 15.86 -3.43 -4.15
CA LYS A 292 17.00 -4.33 -4.26
C LYS A 292 16.65 -5.74 -3.80
N PHE A 293 15.93 -5.89 -2.69
CA PHE A 293 15.53 -7.18 -2.15
C PHE A 293 14.64 -7.96 -3.11
N SER A 294 13.77 -7.27 -3.86
CA SER A 294 12.90 -7.92 -4.85
C SER A 294 13.67 -8.73 -5.90
N GLN A 295 14.91 -8.32 -6.21
CA GLN A 295 15.79 -9.04 -7.15
C GLN A 295 16.28 -10.37 -6.59
N ILE A 296 16.38 -10.49 -5.26
CA ILE A 296 16.78 -11.74 -4.58
C ILE A 296 15.60 -12.70 -4.58
N LEU A 297 14.39 -12.22 -4.39
CA LEU A 297 13.17 -13.04 -4.30
C LEU A 297 12.88 -13.84 -5.57
N ILE A 298 13.27 -13.35 -6.74
CA ILE A 298 13.02 -14.03 -8.01
C ILE A 298 14.09 -15.06 -8.39
N LYS A 299 15.22 -15.12 -7.67
CA LYS A 299 16.32 -16.05 -7.99
C LYS A 299 15.96 -17.52 -7.70
N ASN A 300 15.08 -17.75 -6.74
CA ASN A 300 14.60 -19.08 -6.40
C ASN A 300 13.15 -19.24 -6.86
N GLU A 301 12.92 -20.13 -7.79
CA GLU A 301 11.60 -20.33 -8.40
C GLU A 301 10.54 -20.79 -7.40
N LYS A 302 10.88 -21.63 -6.42
CA LYS A 302 9.94 -22.05 -5.37
C LYS A 302 9.52 -20.87 -4.50
N VAL A 303 10.48 -20.03 -4.08
CA VAL A 303 10.20 -18.81 -3.31
C VAL A 303 9.33 -17.88 -4.13
N TYR A 304 9.69 -17.60 -5.37
CA TYR A 304 8.91 -16.76 -6.27
C TYR A 304 7.46 -17.24 -6.40
N ASN A 305 7.25 -18.51 -6.74
CA ASN A 305 5.92 -19.09 -6.95
C ASN A 305 5.08 -19.02 -5.65
N THR A 306 5.69 -19.26 -4.49
CA THR A 306 5.05 -19.15 -3.18
C THR A 306 4.61 -17.72 -2.90
N LEU A 307 5.49 -16.74 -3.14
CA LEU A 307 5.18 -15.33 -2.93
C LEU A 307 4.07 -14.84 -3.87
N VAL A 308 4.10 -15.25 -5.14
CA VAL A 308 3.06 -14.92 -6.13
C VAL A 308 1.72 -15.52 -5.75
N TYR A 309 1.70 -16.77 -5.27
CA TYR A 309 0.48 -17.40 -4.77
C TYR A 309 -0.14 -16.58 -3.63
N PHE A 310 0.64 -16.26 -2.60
CA PHE A 310 0.15 -15.47 -1.47
C PHE A 310 -0.16 -14.01 -1.83
N SER A 311 0.52 -13.43 -2.82
CA SER A 311 0.22 -12.07 -3.28
C SER A 311 -1.18 -11.93 -3.86
N THR A 312 -1.82 -13.04 -4.21
CA THR A 312 -3.24 -13.09 -4.61
C THR A 312 -4.15 -12.59 -3.48
N TYR A 313 -3.77 -12.79 -2.24
CA TYR A 313 -4.53 -12.46 -1.05
C TYR A 313 -4.09 -11.17 -0.35
N SER A 314 -3.06 -10.49 -0.89
CA SER A 314 -2.49 -9.30 -0.25
C SER A 314 -3.50 -8.17 -0.07
N PHE A 315 -4.39 -7.93 -1.04
CA PHE A 315 -5.41 -6.90 -0.92
C PHE A 315 -6.51 -7.27 0.10
N PHE A 316 -6.91 -8.55 0.16
CA PHE A 316 -7.84 -9.03 1.18
C PHE A 316 -7.25 -8.84 2.58
N LEU A 317 -5.99 -9.27 2.79
CA LEU A 317 -5.27 -9.04 4.03
C LEU A 317 -5.20 -7.55 4.39
N TYR A 318 -4.89 -6.69 3.41
CA TYR A 318 -4.89 -5.23 3.58
C TYR A 318 -6.24 -4.71 4.09
N ALA A 319 -7.35 -5.21 3.59
CA ALA A 319 -8.66 -4.71 3.96
C ALA A 319 -9.11 -5.14 5.37
N VAL A 320 -8.69 -6.33 5.84
CA VAL A 320 -9.19 -6.90 7.10
C VAL A 320 -8.25 -6.75 8.29
N HIS A 321 -6.95 -6.41 8.07
CA HIS A 321 -5.92 -6.54 9.12
C HIS A 321 -6.13 -5.62 10.34
N ILE A 322 -6.58 -4.38 10.18
CA ILE A 322 -6.71 -3.44 11.30
C ILE A 322 -8.03 -3.64 12.03
N LYS A 323 -9.13 -3.24 11.40
CA LYS A 323 -10.43 -3.17 12.09
C LYS A 323 -10.94 -4.55 12.54
N ILE A 324 -10.85 -5.57 11.69
CA ILE A 324 -11.37 -6.90 12.00
C ILE A 324 -10.33 -7.74 12.76
N LEU A 325 -9.19 -8.03 12.11
CA LEU A 325 -8.27 -9.02 12.65
C LEU A 325 -7.52 -8.51 13.90
N ARG A 326 -6.96 -7.29 13.83
CA ARG A 326 -6.24 -6.72 14.98
C ARG A 326 -7.16 -6.59 16.19
N ALA A 327 -8.37 -6.07 16.00
CA ALA A 327 -9.31 -5.89 17.10
C ALA A 327 -9.64 -7.21 17.80
N ILE A 328 -9.94 -8.26 17.04
CA ILE A 328 -10.32 -9.56 17.60
C ILE A 328 -9.11 -10.28 18.19
N ILE A 329 -8.06 -10.49 17.39
CA ILE A 329 -6.91 -11.32 17.78
C ILE A 329 -6.20 -10.71 18.98
N ARG A 330 -6.00 -9.40 18.98
CA ARG A 330 -5.34 -8.69 20.07
C ARG A 330 -6.16 -8.70 21.36
N THR A 331 -7.47 -8.51 21.26
CA THR A 331 -8.37 -8.59 22.43
C THR A 331 -8.32 -9.99 23.06
N VAL A 332 -8.38 -11.04 22.24
CA VAL A 332 -8.25 -12.42 22.73
C VAL A 332 -6.87 -12.65 23.34
N TRP A 333 -5.80 -12.23 22.65
CA TRP A 333 -4.43 -12.40 23.13
C TRP A 333 -4.22 -11.80 24.52
N ILE A 334 -4.62 -10.54 24.71
CA ILE A 334 -4.46 -9.82 25.98
C ILE A 334 -5.26 -10.48 27.14
N LYS A 335 -6.40 -11.09 26.83
CA LYS A 335 -7.20 -11.82 27.84
C LYS A 335 -6.63 -13.16 28.22
N VAL A 336 -5.93 -13.83 27.30
CA VAL A 336 -5.37 -15.18 27.52
C VAL A 336 -3.95 -15.10 28.08
N LEU A 337 -3.14 -14.14 27.63
CA LEU A 337 -1.73 -14.00 28.00
C LEU A 337 -1.50 -12.68 28.74
N PRO A 338 -0.86 -12.74 29.93
CA PRO A 338 -0.60 -11.53 30.71
C PRO A 338 0.46 -10.66 30.01
N MET A 339 0.18 -9.36 29.88
CA MET A 339 1.11 -8.38 29.32
C MET A 339 1.97 -7.74 30.44
N THR A 340 2.57 -8.56 31.28
CA THR A 340 3.22 -8.12 32.53
C THR A 340 4.67 -7.69 32.38
N ASN A 341 5.34 -8.11 31.32
CA ASN A 341 6.76 -7.80 31.10
C ASN A 341 7.11 -7.69 29.61
N GLY A 342 8.34 -7.25 29.35
CA GLY A 342 8.81 -7.00 27.98
C GLY A 342 8.85 -8.23 27.06
N PHE A 343 8.98 -9.44 27.62
CA PHE A 343 8.93 -10.68 26.85
C PHE A 343 7.51 -10.93 26.30
N PHE A 344 6.49 -10.82 27.16
CA PHE A 344 5.10 -11.00 26.71
C PHE A 344 4.66 -9.89 25.74
N CYS A 345 5.15 -8.67 25.92
CA CYS A 345 4.94 -7.59 24.94
C CYS A 345 5.53 -7.95 23.57
N LEU A 346 6.77 -8.43 23.55
CA LEU A 346 7.42 -8.83 22.29
C LEU A 346 6.74 -10.07 21.66
N ALA A 347 6.30 -11.02 22.49
CA ALA A 347 5.53 -12.19 22.06
C ALA A 347 4.17 -11.78 21.44
N GLU A 348 3.49 -10.76 22.01
CA GLU A 348 2.29 -10.18 21.41
C GLU A 348 2.60 -9.55 20.04
N TYR A 349 3.61 -8.70 19.97
CA TYR A 349 3.98 -8.02 18.75
C TYR A 349 4.16 -8.98 17.57
N PHE A 350 4.94 -10.03 17.75
CA PHE A 350 5.15 -11.06 16.72
C PHE A 350 3.96 -12.01 16.59
N GLY A 351 3.44 -12.51 17.70
CA GLY A 351 2.37 -13.50 17.71
C GLY A 351 1.08 -12.98 17.10
N VAL A 352 0.62 -11.81 17.54
CA VAL A 352 -0.59 -11.19 16.99
C VAL A 352 -0.38 -10.85 15.51
N THR A 353 0.79 -10.30 15.12
CA THR A 353 1.08 -10.00 13.71
C THR A 353 1.04 -11.26 12.85
N ILE A 354 1.69 -12.35 13.28
CA ILE A 354 1.69 -13.64 12.56
C ILE A 354 0.27 -14.21 12.46
N LEU A 355 -0.50 -14.16 13.55
CA LEU A 355 -1.89 -14.60 13.55
C LEU A 355 -2.77 -13.75 12.62
N MET A 356 -2.58 -12.43 12.58
CA MET A 356 -3.27 -11.54 11.63
C MET A 356 -2.97 -11.92 10.17
N ILE A 357 -1.70 -12.16 9.86
CA ILE A 357 -1.28 -12.54 8.50
C ILE A 357 -1.88 -13.92 8.14
N ALA A 358 -1.71 -14.91 9.00
CA ALA A 358 -2.21 -16.27 8.77
C ALA A 358 -3.74 -16.30 8.64
N SER A 359 -4.46 -15.65 9.57
CA SER A 359 -5.91 -15.57 9.56
C SER A 359 -6.43 -14.78 8.33
N GLY A 360 -5.81 -13.67 7.99
CA GLY A 360 -6.22 -12.88 6.83
C GLY A 360 -6.05 -13.63 5.52
N ILE A 361 -4.92 -14.31 5.34
CA ILE A 361 -4.69 -15.16 4.17
C ILE A 361 -5.65 -16.35 4.18
N GLY A 362 -5.81 -17.03 5.34
CA GLY A 362 -6.70 -18.18 5.50
C GLY A 362 -8.16 -17.82 5.18
N LEU A 363 -8.67 -16.70 5.70
CA LEU A 363 -10.01 -16.20 5.39
C LEU A 363 -10.15 -15.85 3.90
N GLY A 364 -9.12 -15.27 3.30
CA GLY A 364 -9.10 -14.98 1.86
C GLY A 364 -9.16 -16.26 1.01
N ILE A 365 -8.42 -17.31 1.39
CA ILE A 365 -8.47 -18.64 0.74
C ILE A 365 -9.85 -19.24 0.89
N LEU A 366 -10.40 -19.23 2.11
CA LEU A 366 -11.73 -19.76 2.41
C LEU A 366 -12.82 -19.04 1.59
N LEU A 367 -12.83 -17.72 1.62
CA LEU A 367 -13.81 -16.93 0.84
C LEU A 367 -13.69 -17.19 -0.66
N LYS A 368 -12.47 -17.29 -1.18
CA LYS A 368 -12.24 -17.62 -2.59
C LYS A 368 -12.76 -19.00 -2.95
N LYS A 369 -12.70 -19.97 -2.01
CA LYS A 369 -13.21 -21.31 -2.21
C LYS A 369 -14.75 -21.39 -2.14
N ILE A 370 -15.37 -20.67 -1.17
CA ILE A 370 -16.83 -20.72 -0.93
C ILE A 370 -17.57 -19.83 -1.93
N CYS A 371 -17.10 -18.61 -2.15
CA CYS A 371 -17.77 -17.62 -3.00
C CYS A 371 -16.75 -16.85 -3.85
N PRO A 372 -16.23 -17.46 -4.95
CA PRO A 372 -15.24 -16.81 -5.81
C PRO A 372 -15.68 -15.45 -6.38
N PRO A 373 -16.97 -15.24 -6.76
CA PRO A 373 -17.42 -13.94 -7.26
C PRO A 373 -17.29 -12.83 -6.20
N LEU A 374 -17.69 -13.10 -4.97
CA LEU A 374 -17.57 -12.14 -3.87
C LEU A 374 -16.11 -11.83 -3.56
N PHE A 375 -15.25 -12.87 -3.49
CA PHE A 375 -13.82 -12.66 -3.33
C PHE A 375 -13.25 -11.75 -4.42
N ASN A 376 -13.62 -11.97 -5.69
CA ASN A 376 -13.13 -11.17 -6.81
C ASN A 376 -13.60 -9.72 -6.72
N ILE A 377 -14.87 -9.48 -6.41
CA ILE A 377 -15.42 -8.12 -6.25
C ILE A 377 -14.69 -7.37 -5.12
N LEU A 378 -14.56 -8.00 -3.95
CA LEU A 378 -13.90 -7.40 -2.79
C LEU A 378 -12.40 -7.17 -3.01
N ASN A 379 -11.77 -7.90 -3.93
CA ASN A 379 -10.35 -7.74 -4.29
C ASN A 379 -10.13 -6.95 -5.60
N GLY A 380 -11.18 -6.34 -6.17
CA GLY A 380 -11.08 -5.51 -7.37
C GLY A 380 -10.66 -6.27 -8.63
N ARG A 381 -11.14 -7.51 -8.79
CA ARG A 381 -10.83 -8.40 -9.91
C ARG A 381 -12.04 -8.68 -10.79
#